data_52f0e7ff15c37d3f25b599fa23baf481
#
_entry.id   52f0e7ff15c37d3f25b599fa23baf481
#
_cell.length_a   1.000
_cell.length_b   1.000
_cell.length_c   1.000
_cell.angle_alpha   90.00
_cell.angle_beta   90.00
_cell.angle_gamma   90.00
#
_symmetry.space_group_name_H-M   'P 1'
#
loop_
_entity.id
_entity.type
_entity.pdbx_description
1 polymer ?
#
loop_
_entity_poly.entity_id
_entity_poly.type
_entity_poly.pdbx_seq_one_letter_code
_entity_poly.pdbx_strand_id
1 'polypeptide(L)'
;MKQTFIKDLTPDSPVRSTFLVQSKERKITSNGAAYLDLSLQDVTGVISAKLWDYSERTTPAFEADDVVQVEGHVENYRGMPQLRIRKITLCAPEEMNLLDYLPRTQRDPEEMYAALLERVNRMSEGPLRELLLSILLDAALAEKYKLAPAAMSYHHAFLGGLLEHVSSLIALGDHVVDHYPWLRRDLIVAGLVLHDIGKVEELNFTRGFRYSTRGQLIGHIAMALEMVQAKIHQIPNFPAELKDELEHIILSHHGKLEFGSPKEPMFAEALVVNFLDEMDSKLEAVREQYAADQDRPGDWTGRNPALKRELLKPPKDKGKV
;
A
#
# COMPACT_ATOMS: atom_id res chain seq x y z
N MET A 1 10.35 12.63 -18.69
CA MET A 1 9.18 11.73 -18.75
C MET A 1 9.61 10.34 -19.17
N LYS A 2 9.09 9.31 -18.52
CA LYS A 2 9.31 7.90 -18.87
C LYS A 2 8.76 7.62 -20.27
N GLN A 3 9.57 6.98 -21.12
CA GLN A 3 9.22 6.76 -22.55
C GLN A 3 8.76 5.32 -22.84
N THR A 4 9.28 4.34 -22.07
CA THR A 4 9.00 2.91 -22.30
C THR A 4 8.74 2.23 -20.97
N PHE A 5 7.65 1.47 -20.87
CA PHE A 5 7.27 0.73 -19.69
C PHE A 5 7.68 -0.75 -19.79
N ILE A 6 7.79 -1.43 -18.63
CA ILE A 6 8.20 -2.84 -18.57
C ILE A 6 7.29 -3.74 -19.42
N LYS A 7 5.98 -3.51 -19.41
CA LYS A 7 5.01 -4.27 -20.21
C LYS A 7 5.24 -4.18 -21.72
N ASP A 8 5.90 -3.11 -22.17
CA ASP A 8 6.16 -2.85 -23.60
C ASP A 8 7.52 -3.37 -24.05
N LEU A 9 8.32 -3.94 -23.12
CA LEU A 9 9.63 -4.50 -23.41
C LEU A 9 9.51 -5.84 -24.12
N THR A 10 10.17 -5.97 -25.26
CA THR A 10 10.21 -7.21 -26.05
C THR A 10 11.65 -7.76 -26.10
N PRO A 11 11.82 -9.10 -26.18
CA PRO A 11 13.14 -9.69 -26.37
C PRO A 11 13.92 -9.05 -27.54
N ASP A 12 15.22 -8.94 -27.40
CA ASP A 12 16.18 -8.38 -28.37
C ASP A 12 15.97 -6.90 -28.71
N SER A 13 15.07 -6.20 -27.98
CA SER A 13 14.84 -4.76 -28.19
C SER A 13 15.84 -3.90 -27.40
N PRO A 14 16.32 -2.77 -27.99
CA PRO A 14 17.09 -1.79 -27.24
C PRO A 14 16.18 -1.06 -26.25
N VAL A 15 16.71 -0.80 -25.06
CA VAL A 15 16.01 -0.10 -23.99
C VAL A 15 16.76 1.17 -23.64
N ARG A 16 16.03 2.28 -23.62
CA ARG A 16 16.45 3.53 -22.97
C ARG A 16 15.26 4.09 -22.23
N SER A 17 15.21 3.84 -20.91
CA SER A 17 14.08 4.25 -20.07
C SER A 17 14.54 4.43 -18.62
N THR A 18 13.64 4.92 -17.79
CA THR A 18 13.87 5.11 -16.36
C THR A 18 13.11 4.06 -15.55
N PHE A 19 13.69 3.58 -14.46
CA PHE A 19 13.11 2.56 -13.59
C PHE A 19 13.44 2.85 -12.13
N LEU A 20 12.55 2.47 -11.24
CA LEU A 20 12.81 2.42 -9.80
C LEU A 20 13.66 1.18 -9.48
N VAL A 21 14.69 1.34 -8.69
CA VAL A 21 15.50 0.22 -8.19
C VAL A 21 14.79 -0.41 -6.99
N GLN A 22 14.15 -1.55 -7.19
CA GLN A 22 13.49 -2.30 -6.11
C GLN A 22 14.50 -3.01 -5.22
N SER A 23 15.54 -3.60 -5.83
CA SER A 23 16.65 -4.23 -5.10
C SER A 23 17.95 -4.12 -5.88
N LYS A 24 19.07 -4.10 -5.12
CA LYS A 24 20.44 -4.04 -5.64
C LYS A 24 21.33 -4.97 -4.84
N GLU A 25 21.94 -5.93 -5.52
CA GLU A 25 22.91 -6.84 -4.93
C GLU A 25 24.20 -6.85 -5.76
N ARG A 26 25.35 -6.73 -5.09
CA ARG A 26 26.65 -6.96 -5.72
C ARG A 26 26.98 -8.44 -5.64
N LYS A 27 27.18 -9.06 -6.81
CA LYS A 27 27.54 -10.48 -6.93
C LYS A 27 28.88 -10.63 -7.66
N ILE A 28 29.47 -11.82 -7.55
CA ILE A 28 30.72 -12.17 -8.20
C ILE A 28 30.48 -13.36 -9.12
N THR A 29 30.93 -13.27 -10.35
CA THR A 29 30.90 -14.36 -11.34
C THR A 29 31.92 -15.46 -10.99
N SER A 30 31.80 -16.63 -11.61
CA SER A 30 32.74 -17.75 -11.41
C SER A 30 34.19 -17.42 -11.79
N ASN A 31 34.41 -16.42 -12.65
CA ASN A 31 35.74 -15.93 -13.04
C ASN A 31 36.22 -14.72 -12.21
N GLY A 32 35.52 -14.38 -11.12
CA GLY A 32 35.93 -13.35 -10.17
C GLY A 32 35.51 -11.91 -10.53
N ALA A 33 34.80 -11.69 -11.64
CA ALA A 33 34.35 -10.36 -12.01
C ALA A 33 33.08 -9.96 -11.19
N ALA A 34 33.05 -8.72 -10.69
CA ALA A 34 31.90 -8.18 -10.01
C ALA A 34 30.82 -7.72 -10.99
N TYR A 35 29.55 -7.95 -10.64
CA TYR A 35 28.41 -7.42 -11.36
C TYR A 35 27.30 -6.99 -10.40
N LEU A 36 26.38 -6.16 -10.84
CA LEU A 36 25.17 -5.84 -10.10
C LEU A 36 23.99 -6.69 -10.59
N ASP A 37 23.34 -7.31 -9.63
CA ASP A 37 22.05 -7.98 -9.78
C ASP A 37 20.96 -7.02 -9.29
N LEU A 38 20.08 -6.60 -10.18
CA LEU A 38 19.08 -5.58 -9.92
C LEU A 38 17.67 -6.13 -10.19
N SER A 39 16.74 -5.68 -9.37
CA SER A 39 15.31 -5.74 -9.68
C SER A 39 14.85 -4.31 -9.98
N LEU A 40 14.36 -4.08 -11.19
CA LEU A 40 13.91 -2.77 -11.66
C LEU A 40 12.39 -2.79 -11.82
N GLN A 41 11.75 -1.71 -11.37
CA GLN A 41 10.29 -1.60 -11.31
C GLN A 41 9.79 -0.37 -12.05
N ASP A 42 8.61 -0.49 -12.62
CA ASP A 42 7.72 0.62 -12.93
C ASP A 42 6.25 0.26 -12.62
N VAL A 43 5.31 1.17 -12.86
CA VAL A 43 3.88 0.97 -12.58
C VAL A 43 3.28 -0.26 -13.29
N THR A 44 3.94 -0.79 -14.33
CA THR A 44 3.46 -1.94 -15.13
C THR A 44 4.06 -3.27 -14.72
N GLY A 45 5.07 -3.29 -13.85
CA GLY A 45 5.67 -4.53 -13.37
C GLY A 45 7.12 -4.39 -12.92
N VAL A 46 7.77 -5.55 -12.79
CA VAL A 46 9.16 -5.70 -12.32
C VAL A 46 9.93 -6.52 -13.34
N ILE A 47 11.19 -6.14 -13.61
CA ILE A 47 12.11 -6.87 -14.49
C ILE A 47 13.45 -7.11 -13.80
N SER A 48 13.97 -8.35 -13.93
CA SER A 48 15.34 -8.64 -13.53
C SER A 48 16.34 -7.93 -14.46
N ALA A 49 17.40 -7.36 -13.90
CA ALA A 49 18.40 -6.64 -14.68
C ALA A 49 19.83 -6.95 -14.19
N LYS A 50 20.77 -6.99 -15.11
CA LYS A 50 22.18 -7.26 -14.83
C LYS A 50 23.08 -6.18 -15.43
N LEU A 51 23.98 -5.62 -14.61
CA LEU A 51 25.07 -4.77 -15.04
C LEU A 51 26.39 -5.55 -14.87
N TRP A 52 26.83 -6.20 -15.96
CA TRP A 52 28.00 -7.10 -15.93
C TRP A 52 29.33 -6.35 -15.81
N ASP A 53 29.44 -5.18 -16.45
CA ASP A 53 30.65 -4.36 -16.44
C ASP A 53 30.65 -3.37 -15.26
N TYR A 54 30.33 -3.88 -14.06
CA TYR A 54 30.27 -3.06 -12.85
C TYR A 54 31.65 -2.69 -12.33
N SER A 55 31.86 -1.41 -12.09
CA SER A 55 33.04 -0.87 -11.39
C SER A 55 32.62 0.26 -10.45
N GLU A 56 33.03 0.20 -9.20
CA GLU A 56 32.77 1.26 -8.20
C GLU A 56 33.32 2.64 -8.61
N ARG A 57 34.31 2.65 -9.52
CA ARG A 57 34.95 3.90 -10.01
C ARG A 57 34.15 4.58 -11.12
N THR A 58 33.43 3.81 -11.92
CA THR A 58 32.77 4.31 -13.14
C THR A 58 31.24 4.23 -13.08
N THR A 59 30.70 3.36 -12.23
CA THR A 59 29.24 3.27 -12.02
C THR A 59 28.81 4.32 -11.00
N PRO A 60 27.84 5.20 -11.32
CA PRO A 60 27.30 6.15 -10.35
C PRO A 60 26.81 5.46 -9.09
N ALA A 61 26.95 6.10 -7.94
CA ALA A 61 26.35 5.61 -6.71
C ALA A 61 24.83 5.77 -6.76
N PHE A 62 24.12 4.70 -6.50
CA PHE A 62 22.66 4.66 -6.33
C PHE A 62 22.30 3.50 -5.40
N GLU A 63 21.14 3.57 -4.77
CA GLU A 63 20.66 2.54 -3.86
C GLU A 63 19.23 2.07 -4.26
N ALA A 64 18.72 1.11 -3.53
CA ALA A 64 17.31 0.76 -3.67
C ALA A 64 16.43 1.99 -3.37
N ASP A 65 15.30 2.12 -4.07
CA ASP A 65 14.37 3.26 -4.15
C ASP A 65 14.89 4.50 -4.90
N ASP A 66 16.08 4.46 -5.45
CA ASP A 66 16.47 5.46 -6.42
C ASP A 66 15.87 5.16 -7.80
N VAL A 67 15.54 6.22 -8.53
CA VAL A 67 15.17 6.08 -9.94
C VAL A 67 16.42 6.25 -10.78
N VAL A 68 16.65 5.29 -11.67
CA VAL A 68 17.80 5.24 -12.55
C VAL A 68 17.37 5.26 -14.02
N GLN A 69 18.11 5.98 -14.84
CA GLN A 69 18.02 5.85 -16.30
C GLN A 69 18.92 4.71 -16.74
N VAL A 70 18.37 3.81 -17.53
CA VAL A 70 19.07 2.61 -18.02
C VAL A 70 19.12 2.63 -19.54
N GLU A 71 20.29 2.32 -20.09
CA GLU A 71 20.49 1.98 -21.49
C GLU A 71 20.97 0.51 -21.57
N GLY A 72 20.34 -0.30 -22.40
CA GLY A 72 20.65 -1.72 -22.53
C GLY A 72 19.81 -2.41 -23.57
N HIS A 73 19.62 -3.70 -23.42
CA HIS A 73 18.72 -4.50 -24.26
C HIS A 73 18.08 -5.61 -23.43
N VAL A 74 16.90 -6.06 -23.85
CA VAL A 74 16.21 -7.20 -23.25
C VAL A 74 16.75 -8.49 -23.84
N GLU A 75 17.13 -9.43 -23.02
CA GLU A 75 17.50 -10.79 -23.44
C GLU A 75 16.55 -11.81 -22.79
N ASN A 76 16.42 -12.98 -23.39
CA ASN A 76 15.69 -14.09 -22.80
C ASN A 76 16.63 -14.95 -21.98
N TYR A 77 16.45 -14.99 -20.67
CA TYR A 77 17.22 -15.85 -19.78
C TYR A 77 16.31 -16.91 -19.16
N ARG A 78 16.49 -18.18 -19.56
CA ARG A 78 15.68 -19.33 -19.08
C ARG A 78 14.17 -19.15 -19.26
N GLY A 79 13.77 -18.56 -20.38
CA GLY A 79 12.33 -18.33 -20.69
C GLY A 79 11.76 -17.05 -20.09
N MET A 80 12.55 -16.26 -19.33
CA MET A 80 12.11 -15.01 -18.72
C MET A 80 12.86 -13.81 -19.31
N PRO A 81 12.19 -12.67 -19.53
CA PRO A 81 12.84 -11.44 -19.96
C PRO A 81 13.78 -10.92 -18.86
N GLN A 82 14.99 -10.57 -19.25
CA GLN A 82 16.01 -9.97 -18.41
C GLN A 82 16.65 -8.78 -19.11
N LEU A 83 16.83 -7.68 -18.40
CA LEU A 83 17.49 -6.47 -18.95
C LEU A 83 18.98 -6.54 -18.74
N ARG A 84 19.76 -6.61 -19.84
CA ARG A 84 21.20 -6.46 -19.81
C ARG A 84 21.56 -5.00 -19.94
N ILE A 85 22.05 -4.43 -18.85
CA ILE A 85 22.39 -3.01 -18.74
C ILE A 85 23.79 -2.77 -19.32
N ARG A 86 23.90 -1.77 -20.18
CA ARG A 86 25.18 -1.24 -20.69
C ARG A 86 25.59 0.02 -19.92
N LYS A 87 24.61 0.90 -19.63
CA LYS A 87 24.85 2.15 -18.91
C LYS A 87 23.71 2.42 -17.95
N ILE A 88 24.04 2.92 -16.76
CA ILE A 88 23.11 3.32 -15.72
C ILE A 88 23.50 4.70 -15.18
N THR A 89 22.53 5.56 -14.95
CA THR A 89 22.72 6.89 -14.35
C THR A 89 21.59 7.20 -13.38
N LEU A 90 21.91 7.88 -12.29
CA LEU A 90 20.92 8.33 -11.31
C LEU A 90 20.07 9.46 -11.92
N CYS A 91 18.76 9.41 -11.76
CA CYS A 91 17.86 10.49 -12.15
C CYS A 91 17.76 11.54 -11.04
N ALA A 92 17.64 12.81 -11.41
CA ALA A 92 17.37 13.88 -10.46
C ALA A 92 15.90 13.78 -9.95
N PRO A 93 15.64 14.07 -8.66
CA PRO A 93 14.29 13.98 -8.11
C PRO A 93 13.24 14.81 -8.84
N GLU A 94 13.64 15.97 -9.37
CA GLU A 94 12.76 16.89 -10.10
C GLU A 94 12.29 16.35 -11.46
N GLU A 95 12.98 15.34 -11.98
CA GLU A 95 12.65 14.71 -13.27
C GLU A 95 11.70 13.51 -13.13
N MET A 96 11.29 13.18 -11.90
CA MET A 96 10.55 11.97 -11.60
C MET A 96 9.07 12.24 -11.34
N ASN A 97 8.22 11.49 -12.03
CA ASN A 97 6.83 11.32 -11.65
C ASN A 97 6.66 9.94 -10.99
N LEU A 98 6.41 9.90 -9.68
CA LEU A 98 6.27 8.66 -8.92
C LEU A 98 5.16 7.74 -9.45
N LEU A 99 4.13 8.32 -10.06
CA LEU A 99 3.03 7.58 -10.67
C LEU A 99 3.47 6.69 -11.86
N ASP A 100 4.69 6.92 -12.39
CA ASP A 100 5.26 6.08 -13.45
C ASP A 100 5.97 4.84 -12.88
N TYR A 101 6.27 4.78 -11.58
CA TYR A 101 7.12 3.73 -10.99
C TYR A 101 6.45 2.88 -9.93
N LEU A 102 5.51 3.43 -9.18
CA LEU A 102 4.83 2.73 -8.10
C LEU A 102 3.45 2.23 -8.53
N PRO A 103 3.05 1.03 -8.12
CA PRO A 103 1.69 0.57 -8.33
C PRO A 103 0.72 1.56 -7.69
N ARG A 104 -0.45 1.73 -8.31
CA ARG A 104 -1.48 2.66 -7.85
C ARG A 104 -2.87 2.08 -8.02
N THR A 105 -3.81 2.61 -7.26
CA THR A 105 -5.23 2.31 -7.44
C THR A 105 -5.69 2.58 -8.88
N GLN A 106 -6.59 1.76 -9.39
CA GLN A 106 -7.26 1.97 -10.68
C GLN A 106 -8.46 2.93 -10.56
N ARG A 107 -8.86 3.27 -9.33
CA ARG A 107 -9.94 4.21 -9.04
C ARG A 107 -9.39 5.63 -8.97
N ASP A 108 -10.25 6.62 -9.18
CA ASP A 108 -9.88 8.03 -9.02
C ASP A 108 -9.81 8.40 -7.52
N PRO A 109 -8.63 8.77 -6.97
CA PRO A 109 -8.51 9.14 -5.56
C PRO A 109 -9.33 10.39 -5.19
N GLU A 110 -9.54 11.34 -6.12
CA GLU A 110 -10.34 12.53 -5.85
C GLU A 110 -11.83 12.18 -5.73
N GLU A 111 -12.33 11.31 -6.60
CA GLU A 111 -13.71 10.81 -6.51
C GLU A 111 -13.94 10.01 -5.22
N MET A 112 -13.00 9.10 -4.86
CA MET A 112 -13.08 8.34 -3.61
C MET A 112 -13.06 9.26 -2.39
N TYR A 113 -12.19 10.27 -2.39
CA TYR A 113 -12.08 11.20 -1.27
C TYR A 113 -13.30 12.11 -1.14
N ALA A 114 -13.85 12.59 -2.26
CA ALA A 114 -15.10 13.33 -2.28
C ALA A 114 -16.27 12.50 -1.73
N ALA A 115 -16.38 11.22 -2.10
CA ALA A 115 -17.38 10.30 -1.57
C ALA A 115 -17.21 10.07 -0.06
N LEU A 116 -15.97 9.95 0.42
CA LEU A 116 -15.66 9.86 1.84
C LEU A 116 -16.13 11.10 2.61
N LEU A 117 -15.81 12.29 2.11
CA LEU A 117 -16.26 13.56 2.72
C LEU A 117 -17.78 13.68 2.72
N GLU A 118 -18.45 13.29 1.63
CA GLU A 118 -19.91 13.28 1.57
C GLU A 118 -20.51 12.32 2.62
N ARG A 119 -19.91 11.14 2.78
CA ARG A 119 -20.32 10.16 3.79
C ARG A 119 -20.17 10.71 5.21
N VAL A 120 -19.06 11.38 5.50
CA VAL A 120 -18.82 12.02 6.81
C VAL A 120 -19.81 13.16 7.05
N ASN A 121 -20.09 13.99 6.05
CA ASN A 121 -21.05 15.09 6.18
C ASN A 121 -22.48 14.61 6.51
N ARG A 122 -22.85 13.38 6.14
CA ARG A 122 -24.15 12.77 6.44
C ARG A 122 -24.25 12.16 7.85
N MET A 123 -23.17 12.14 8.62
CA MET A 123 -23.19 11.62 9.98
C MET A 123 -24.09 12.46 10.88
N SER A 124 -24.85 11.77 11.73
CA SER A 124 -25.77 12.38 12.71
C SER A 124 -25.06 12.77 14.00
N GLU A 125 -24.03 12.03 14.41
CA GLU A 125 -23.24 12.27 15.62
C GLU A 125 -22.28 13.45 15.42
N GLY A 126 -22.67 14.64 15.91
CA GLY A 126 -21.99 15.89 15.69
C GLY A 126 -20.49 15.88 16.08
N PRO A 127 -20.10 15.42 17.27
CA PRO A 127 -18.71 15.38 17.70
C PRO A 127 -17.83 14.50 16.78
N LEU A 128 -18.30 13.32 16.37
CA LEU A 128 -17.56 12.44 15.44
C LEU A 128 -17.42 13.08 14.07
N ARG A 129 -18.49 13.69 13.54
CA ARG A 129 -18.46 14.40 12.27
C ARG A 129 -17.47 15.56 12.31
N GLU A 130 -17.49 16.36 13.37
CA GLU A 130 -16.56 17.50 13.55
C GLU A 130 -15.10 17.01 13.58
N LEU A 131 -14.82 15.94 14.33
CA LEU A 131 -13.50 15.33 14.40
C LEU A 131 -13.02 14.88 13.01
N LEU A 132 -13.82 14.08 12.32
CA LEU A 132 -13.44 13.58 11.00
C LEU A 132 -13.22 14.70 9.99
N LEU A 133 -14.10 15.71 9.97
CA LEU A 133 -13.91 16.87 9.11
C LEU A 133 -12.66 17.68 9.46
N SER A 134 -12.33 17.85 10.75
CA SER A 134 -11.12 18.54 11.19
C SER A 134 -9.83 17.83 10.72
N ILE A 135 -9.89 16.52 10.53
CA ILE A 135 -8.81 15.68 10.02
C ILE A 135 -8.79 15.70 8.48
N LEU A 136 -9.91 15.36 7.85
CA LEU A 136 -9.99 15.17 6.41
C LEU A 136 -9.94 16.50 5.61
N LEU A 137 -10.26 17.64 6.22
CA LEU A 137 -10.12 18.96 5.59
C LEU A 137 -8.76 19.62 5.84
N ASP A 138 -7.88 19.00 6.61
CA ASP A 138 -6.48 19.40 6.73
C ASP A 138 -5.77 19.10 5.39
N ALA A 139 -5.40 20.14 4.65
CA ALA A 139 -4.88 20.01 3.29
C ALA A 139 -3.63 19.12 3.19
N ALA A 140 -2.71 19.24 4.14
CA ALA A 140 -1.48 18.43 4.14
C ALA A 140 -1.77 16.96 4.41
N LEU A 141 -2.70 16.68 5.32
CA LEU A 141 -3.11 15.32 5.64
C LEU A 141 -3.95 14.70 4.52
N ALA A 142 -4.85 15.48 3.91
CA ALA A 142 -5.68 15.04 2.79
C ALA A 142 -4.84 14.53 1.61
N GLU A 143 -3.80 15.29 1.23
CA GLU A 143 -2.89 14.87 0.15
C GLU A 143 -2.16 13.57 0.48
N LYS A 144 -1.68 13.42 1.71
CA LYS A 144 -1.05 12.17 2.16
C LYS A 144 -2.05 11.01 2.18
N TYR A 145 -3.25 11.23 2.70
CA TYR A 145 -4.28 10.20 2.82
C TYR A 145 -4.73 9.67 1.45
N LYS A 146 -4.85 10.54 0.46
CA LYS A 146 -5.18 10.16 -0.93
C LYS A 146 -4.10 9.31 -1.59
N LEU A 147 -2.84 9.48 -1.19
CA LEU A 147 -1.71 8.79 -1.80
C LEU A 147 -1.18 7.61 -1.00
N ALA A 148 -1.45 7.55 0.32
CA ALA A 148 -0.88 6.53 1.19
C ALA A 148 -1.26 5.11 0.74
N PRO A 149 -0.30 4.15 0.74
CA PRO A 149 -0.60 2.74 0.66
C PRO A 149 -1.18 2.23 1.98
N ALA A 150 -1.99 1.17 1.93
CA ALA A 150 -2.48 0.52 3.16
C ALA A 150 -1.45 -0.41 3.79
N ALA A 151 -0.47 -0.89 3.02
CA ALA A 151 0.59 -1.77 3.50
C ALA A 151 1.87 -1.60 2.66
N MET A 152 3.00 -2.17 3.13
CA MET A 152 4.26 -2.19 2.38
C MET A 152 4.28 -3.22 1.23
N SER A 153 3.66 -4.38 1.44
CA SER A 153 3.89 -5.52 0.55
C SER A 153 2.67 -6.37 0.24
N TYR A 154 1.59 -6.26 1.01
CA TYR A 154 0.38 -7.09 0.86
C TYR A 154 -0.84 -6.21 1.00
N HIS A 155 -1.97 -6.62 0.42
CA HIS A 155 -3.27 -5.96 0.46
C HIS A 155 -3.20 -4.43 0.34
N HIS A 156 -3.66 -3.90 -0.77
CA HIS A 156 -3.62 -2.46 -1.06
C HIS A 156 -2.22 -1.80 -0.94
N ALA A 157 -1.14 -2.57 -1.24
CA ALA A 157 0.24 -2.08 -1.25
C ALA A 157 0.54 -1.25 -2.51
N PHE A 158 -0.24 -0.20 -2.74
CA PHE A 158 -0.15 0.70 -3.88
C PHE A 158 -0.58 2.13 -3.51
N LEU A 159 -0.19 3.12 -4.30
CA LEU A 159 -0.60 4.51 -4.07
C LEU A 159 -2.13 4.64 -4.11
N GLY A 160 -2.70 5.28 -3.10
CA GLY A 160 -4.15 5.39 -2.90
C GLY A 160 -4.79 4.14 -2.25
N GLY A 161 -3.97 3.16 -1.86
CA GLY A 161 -4.45 1.90 -1.27
C GLY A 161 -5.17 2.08 0.05
N LEU A 162 -4.70 2.99 0.91
CA LEU A 162 -5.37 3.30 2.18
C LEU A 162 -6.78 3.85 1.95
N LEU A 163 -6.95 4.77 1.03
CA LEU A 163 -8.26 5.36 0.71
C LEU A 163 -9.19 4.33 0.06
N GLU A 164 -8.66 3.47 -0.82
CA GLU A 164 -9.44 2.39 -1.44
C GLU A 164 -9.91 1.37 -0.40
N HIS A 165 -9.02 0.95 0.50
CA HIS A 165 -9.32 0.08 1.64
C HIS A 165 -10.44 0.67 2.52
N VAL A 166 -10.28 1.90 3.00
CA VAL A 166 -11.29 2.58 3.82
C VAL A 166 -12.63 2.72 3.08
N SER A 167 -12.61 3.00 1.78
CA SER A 167 -13.82 3.06 0.97
C SER A 167 -14.55 1.71 0.91
N SER A 168 -13.81 0.60 0.78
CA SER A 168 -14.33 -0.76 0.83
C SER A 168 -14.93 -1.07 2.19
N LEU A 169 -14.21 -0.77 3.27
CA LEU A 169 -14.66 -1.00 4.63
C LEU A 169 -15.96 -0.24 4.97
N ILE A 170 -16.08 1.01 4.54
CA ILE A 170 -17.30 1.81 4.77
C ILE A 170 -18.51 1.16 4.06
N ALA A 171 -18.32 0.73 2.81
CA ALA A 171 -19.39 0.05 2.07
C ALA A 171 -19.84 -1.25 2.77
N LEU A 172 -18.90 -2.05 3.25
CA LEU A 172 -19.20 -3.26 4.04
C LEU A 172 -19.84 -2.92 5.38
N GLY A 173 -19.34 -1.90 6.08
CA GLY A 173 -19.88 -1.44 7.36
C GLY A 173 -21.31 -0.97 7.25
N ASP A 174 -21.68 -0.29 6.17
CA ASP A 174 -23.08 0.11 5.92
C ASP A 174 -24.00 -1.11 5.81
N HIS A 175 -23.59 -2.18 5.11
CA HIS A 175 -24.37 -3.43 5.03
C HIS A 175 -24.49 -4.12 6.39
N VAL A 176 -23.44 -4.11 7.21
CA VAL A 176 -23.49 -4.68 8.58
C VAL A 176 -24.47 -3.92 9.44
N VAL A 177 -24.45 -2.59 9.42
CA VAL A 177 -25.38 -1.77 10.24
C VAL A 177 -26.82 -1.86 9.74
N ASP A 178 -27.04 -1.99 8.44
CA ASP A 178 -28.39 -2.23 7.89
C ASP A 178 -28.96 -3.57 8.38
N HIS A 179 -28.11 -4.58 8.59
CA HIS A 179 -28.49 -5.88 9.13
C HIS A 179 -28.63 -5.87 10.67
N TYR A 180 -27.79 -5.12 11.37
CA TYR A 180 -27.79 -4.97 12.83
C TYR A 180 -28.08 -3.51 13.25
N PRO A 181 -29.33 -3.04 13.20
CA PRO A 181 -29.68 -1.61 13.37
C PRO A 181 -29.47 -1.06 14.78
N TRP A 182 -29.13 -1.91 15.74
CA TRP A 182 -28.78 -1.51 17.11
C TRP A 182 -27.30 -1.04 17.24
N LEU A 183 -26.49 -1.25 16.20
CA LEU A 183 -25.10 -0.75 16.15
C LEU A 183 -25.06 0.76 15.86
N ARG A 184 -24.08 1.43 16.42
CA ARG A 184 -23.84 2.86 16.20
C ARG A 184 -23.08 3.07 14.89
N ARG A 185 -23.84 3.33 13.81
CA ARG A 185 -23.30 3.54 12.46
C ARG A 185 -22.15 4.55 12.43
N ASP A 186 -22.33 5.72 13.07
CA ASP A 186 -21.35 6.80 13.00
C ASP A 186 -20.06 6.48 13.73
N LEU A 187 -20.12 5.71 14.82
CA LEU A 187 -18.92 5.23 15.53
C LEU A 187 -18.15 4.20 14.70
N ILE A 188 -18.85 3.28 14.02
CA ILE A 188 -18.21 2.34 13.09
C ILE A 188 -17.52 3.11 11.96
N VAL A 189 -18.21 4.05 11.30
CA VAL A 189 -17.61 4.86 10.23
C VAL A 189 -16.37 5.63 10.71
N ALA A 190 -16.46 6.25 11.90
CA ALA A 190 -15.31 6.94 12.48
C ALA A 190 -14.13 5.98 12.75
N GLY A 191 -14.41 4.81 13.30
CA GLY A 191 -13.42 3.76 13.49
C GLY A 191 -12.76 3.33 12.18
N LEU A 192 -13.56 3.04 11.15
CA LEU A 192 -13.07 2.62 9.82
C LEU A 192 -12.22 3.71 9.12
N VAL A 193 -12.54 4.99 9.32
CA VAL A 193 -11.73 6.08 8.74
C VAL A 193 -10.41 6.27 9.48
N LEU A 194 -10.40 6.04 10.79
CA LEU A 194 -9.29 6.45 11.66
C LEU A 194 -8.38 5.30 12.11
N HIS A 195 -8.80 4.01 12.02
CA HIS A 195 -8.01 2.90 12.56
C HIS A 195 -6.58 2.88 12.01
N ASP A 196 -6.43 3.17 10.74
CA ASP A 196 -5.19 3.11 9.98
C ASP A 196 -4.61 4.47 9.58
N ILE A 197 -5.17 5.57 10.08
CA ILE A 197 -4.74 6.92 9.67
C ILE A 197 -3.25 7.18 9.96
N GLY A 198 -2.68 6.53 10.96
CA GLY A 198 -1.27 6.63 11.28
C GLY A 198 -0.33 6.17 10.17
N LYS A 199 -0.82 5.37 9.22
CA LYS A 199 -0.04 4.91 8.05
C LYS A 199 0.44 6.04 7.14
N VAL A 200 -0.25 7.19 7.14
CA VAL A 200 0.18 8.38 6.38
C VAL A 200 1.52 8.96 6.88
N GLU A 201 1.90 8.67 8.12
CA GLU A 201 3.18 9.07 8.73
C GLU A 201 4.10 7.86 8.98
N GLU A 202 3.54 6.66 9.18
CA GLU A 202 4.29 5.43 9.36
C GLU A 202 5.08 5.08 8.10
N LEU A 203 4.44 5.24 6.93
CA LEU A 203 5.01 4.85 5.65
C LEU A 203 5.57 6.05 4.89
N ASN A 204 6.77 5.88 4.36
CA ASN A 204 7.33 6.77 3.36
C ASN A 204 7.05 6.15 1.98
N PHE A 205 6.36 6.89 1.13
CA PHE A 205 6.00 6.48 -0.23
C PHE A 205 6.46 7.48 -1.30
N THR A 206 7.44 8.34 -0.95
CA THR A 206 8.01 9.33 -1.87
C THR A 206 9.04 8.75 -2.84
N ARG A 207 9.59 7.56 -2.56
CA ARG A 207 10.56 6.87 -3.44
C ARG A 207 10.27 5.37 -3.59
N GLY A 208 9.53 4.80 -2.65
CA GLY A 208 9.14 3.40 -2.57
C GLY A 208 8.27 3.22 -1.33
N PHE A 209 7.75 2.03 -1.07
CA PHE A 209 6.97 1.78 0.16
C PHE A 209 7.90 1.29 1.26
N ARG A 210 8.24 2.17 2.20
CA ARG A 210 9.10 1.85 3.34
C ARG A 210 8.55 2.46 4.62
N TYR A 211 8.91 1.86 5.75
CA TYR A 211 8.70 2.52 7.03
C TYR A 211 9.56 3.78 7.15
N SER A 212 8.97 4.86 7.62
CA SER A 212 9.76 5.99 8.17
C SER A 212 10.51 5.53 9.42
N THR A 213 11.57 6.22 9.82
CA THR A 213 12.27 5.91 11.10
C THR A 213 11.29 5.94 12.27
N ARG A 214 10.38 6.93 12.31
CA ARG A 214 9.34 7.04 13.32
C ARG A 214 8.34 5.89 13.22
N GLY A 215 7.92 5.54 12.00
CA GLY A 215 7.01 4.41 11.76
C GLY A 215 7.58 3.09 12.26
N GLN A 216 8.86 2.84 12.01
CA GLN A 216 9.54 1.63 12.50
C GLN A 216 9.63 1.56 14.03
N LEU A 217 9.75 2.71 14.71
CA LEU A 217 9.92 2.76 16.16
C LEU A 217 8.58 2.81 16.93
N ILE A 218 7.56 3.45 16.35
CA ILE A 218 6.31 3.78 17.04
C ILE A 218 5.13 2.95 16.52
N GLY A 219 5.05 2.74 15.20
CA GLY A 219 3.94 2.04 14.54
C GLY A 219 2.68 2.90 14.36
N HIS A 220 1.86 2.55 13.34
CA HIS A 220 0.69 3.34 12.94
C HIS A 220 -0.39 3.45 14.03
N ILE A 221 -0.59 2.42 14.87
CA ILE A 221 -1.61 2.44 15.93
C ILE A 221 -1.36 3.60 16.91
N ALA A 222 -0.13 3.69 17.43
CA ALA A 222 0.22 4.77 18.36
C ALA A 222 0.24 6.14 17.69
N MET A 223 0.70 6.20 16.43
CA MET A 223 0.68 7.43 15.63
C MET A 223 -0.75 7.88 15.32
N ALA A 224 -1.68 6.95 15.02
CA ALA A 224 -3.10 7.26 14.84
C ALA A 224 -3.72 7.85 16.10
N LEU A 225 -3.44 7.27 17.27
CA LEU A 225 -3.91 7.82 18.56
C LEU A 225 -3.41 9.24 18.77
N GLU A 226 -2.12 9.49 18.57
CA GLU A 226 -1.53 10.82 18.73
C GLU A 226 -2.21 11.86 17.82
N MET A 227 -2.41 11.51 16.54
CA MET A 227 -3.07 12.37 15.56
C MET A 227 -4.52 12.67 15.96
N VAL A 228 -5.29 11.64 16.33
CA VAL A 228 -6.69 11.77 16.74
C VAL A 228 -6.83 12.57 18.04
N GLN A 229 -6.01 12.30 19.05
CA GLN A 229 -6.00 13.04 20.32
C GLN A 229 -5.68 14.52 20.11
N ALA A 230 -4.69 14.84 19.26
CA ALA A 230 -4.35 16.21 18.93
C ALA A 230 -5.52 17.00 18.34
N LYS A 231 -6.36 16.35 17.51
CA LYS A 231 -7.56 16.97 16.94
C LYS A 231 -8.71 17.05 17.94
N ILE A 232 -8.93 16.00 18.75
CA ILE A 232 -9.95 16.02 19.83
C ILE A 232 -9.71 17.16 20.81
N HIS A 233 -8.45 17.42 21.19
CA HIS A 233 -8.11 18.53 22.10
C HIS A 233 -8.48 19.93 21.55
N GLN A 234 -8.69 20.04 20.24
CA GLN A 234 -9.10 21.30 19.59
C GLN A 234 -10.63 21.44 19.51
N ILE A 235 -11.38 20.37 19.80
CA ILE A 235 -12.86 20.37 19.77
C ILE A 235 -13.39 20.62 21.17
N PRO A 236 -14.04 21.76 21.43
CA PRO A 236 -14.58 22.07 22.75
C PRO A 236 -15.62 21.03 23.20
N ASN A 237 -15.51 20.58 24.46
CA ASN A 237 -16.46 19.65 25.07
C ASN A 237 -16.65 18.32 24.32
N PHE A 238 -15.62 17.82 23.65
CA PHE A 238 -15.69 16.48 23.04
C PHE A 238 -16.02 15.45 24.15
N PRO A 239 -17.05 14.58 23.97
CA PRO A 239 -17.47 13.66 25.02
C PRO A 239 -16.37 12.67 25.38
N ALA A 240 -16.04 12.55 26.69
CA ALA A 240 -14.94 11.70 27.16
C ALA A 240 -15.19 10.22 26.85
N GLU A 241 -16.43 9.75 27.04
CA GLU A 241 -16.80 8.36 26.75
C GLU A 241 -16.63 8.03 25.25
N LEU A 242 -17.04 8.96 24.37
CA LEU A 242 -16.89 8.79 22.91
C LEU A 242 -15.43 8.79 22.48
N LYS A 243 -14.58 9.61 23.15
CA LYS A 243 -13.13 9.59 22.97
C LYS A 243 -12.56 8.23 23.32
N ASP A 244 -12.89 7.71 24.52
CA ASP A 244 -12.37 6.42 24.99
C ASP A 244 -12.81 5.25 24.08
N GLU A 245 -14.06 5.27 23.59
CA GLU A 245 -14.56 4.28 22.65
C GLU A 245 -13.80 4.33 21.32
N LEU A 246 -13.56 5.52 20.75
CA LEU A 246 -12.84 5.69 19.50
C LEU A 246 -11.37 5.29 19.63
N GLU A 247 -10.70 5.71 20.72
CA GLU A 247 -9.34 5.30 21.03
C GLU A 247 -9.24 3.77 21.20
N HIS A 248 -10.23 3.15 21.82
CA HIS A 248 -10.28 1.71 21.96
C HIS A 248 -10.42 1.00 20.60
N ILE A 249 -11.24 1.51 19.67
CA ILE A 249 -11.32 0.97 18.32
C ILE A 249 -9.94 1.00 17.65
N ILE A 250 -9.24 2.14 17.70
CA ILE A 250 -7.90 2.28 17.13
C ILE A 250 -6.91 1.30 17.77
N LEU A 251 -6.93 1.16 19.10
CA LEU A 251 -6.04 0.25 19.82
C LEU A 251 -6.32 -1.23 19.57
N SER A 252 -7.54 -1.59 19.18
CA SER A 252 -7.98 -2.98 19.14
C SER A 252 -8.27 -3.50 17.74
N HIS A 253 -8.10 -2.70 16.67
CA HIS A 253 -8.52 -3.08 15.33
C HIS A 253 -7.79 -4.30 14.77
N HIS A 254 -6.55 -4.59 15.17
CA HIS A 254 -5.86 -5.84 14.81
C HIS A 254 -6.39 -7.08 15.56
N GLY A 255 -7.29 -6.92 16.53
CA GLY A 255 -8.07 -7.96 17.20
C GLY A 255 -7.31 -8.75 18.25
N LYS A 256 -6.07 -9.17 18.01
CA LYS A 256 -5.29 -10.02 18.90
C LYS A 256 -3.94 -9.42 19.25
N LEU A 257 -3.47 -9.69 20.50
CA LEU A 257 -2.16 -9.26 20.95
C LEU A 257 -1.02 -9.81 20.10
N GLU A 258 -1.15 -11.06 19.61
CA GLU A 258 -0.16 -11.69 18.71
C GLU A 258 -0.06 -11.01 17.33
N PHE A 259 -1.06 -10.21 16.95
CA PHE A 259 -1.07 -9.42 15.72
C PHE A 259 -0.63 -7.96 15.94
N GLY A 260 -0.11 -7.66 17.14
CA GLY A 260 0.37 -6.34 17.51
C GLY A 260 -0.72 -5.39 18.02
N SER A 261 -1.94 -5.89 18.26
CA SER A 261 -3.01 -5.09 18.87
C SER A 261 -2.70 -4.87 20.36
N PRO A 262 -2.63 -3.62 20.87
CA PRO A 262 -2.43 -3.39 22.30
C PRO A 262 -3.60 -3.85 23.18
N LYS A 263 -4.80 -3.96 22.61
CA LYS A 263 -6.03 -4.45 23.24
C LYS A 263 -6.81 -5.35 22.28
N GLU A 264 -7.64 -6.23 22.84
CA GLU A 264 -8.67 -6.93 22.08
C GLU A 264 -9.97 -6.11 22.05
N PRO A 265 -10.80 -6.21 20.98
CA PRO A 265 -12.08 -5.49 20.89
C PRO A 265 -13.04 -5.87 22.03
N MET A 266 -13.53 -4.88 22.80
CA MET A 266 -14.33 -5.12 24.00
C MET A 266 -15.78 -4.69 23.88
N PHE A 267 -16.22 -4.16 22.72
CA PHE A 267 -17.63 -3.82 22.45
C PHE A 267 -17.94 -4.03 20.95
N ALA A 268 -19.23 -3.99 20.62
CA ALA A 268 -19.72 -4.46 19.32
C ALA A 268 -19.15 -3.71 18.12
N GLU A 269 -19.07 -2.38 18.16
CA GLU A 269 -18.55 -1.57 17.06
C GLU A 269 -17.05 -1.82 16.85
N ALA A 270 -16.28 -2.02 17.93
CA ALA A 270 -14.86 -2.38 17.85
C ALA A 270 -14.66 -3.77 17.21
N LEU A 271 -15.51 -4.76 17.56
CA LEU A 271 -15.53 -6.07 16.90
C LEU A 271 -15.84 -5.97 15.41
N VAL A 272 -16.82 -5.13 15.04
CA VAL A 272 -17.17 -4.92 13.62
C VAL A 272 -16.00 -4.34 12.86
N VAL A 273 -15.35 -3.29 13.37
CA VAL A 273 -14.19 -2.69 12.72
C VAL A 273 -13.08 -3.72 12.52
N ASN A 274 -12.72 -4.48 13.55
CA ASN A 274 -11.69 -5.52 13.46
C ASN A 274 -12.05 -6.59 12.41
N PHE A 275 -13.28 -7.13 12.40
CA PHE A 275 -13.65 -8.18 11.47
C PHE A 275 -13.74 -7.68 10.02
N LEU A 276 -14.18 -6.45 9.80
CA LEU A 276 -14.21 -5.86 8.46
C LEU A 276 -12.80 -5.65 7.93
N ASP A 277 -11.90 -5.08 8.73
CA ASP A 277 -10.49 -4.89 8.38
C ASP A 277 -9.81 -6.23 8.05
N GLU A 278 -9.94 -7.22 8.95
CA GLU A 278 -9.37 -8.57 8.74
C GLU A 278 -9.94 -9.25 7.48
N MET A 279 -11.23 -9.09 7.21
CA MET A 279 -11.89 -9.69 6.05
C MET A 279 -11.41 -9.04 4.75
N ASP A 280 -11.43 -7.70 4.66
CA ASP A 280 -11.04 -6.97 3.46
C ASP A 280 -9.56 -7.21 3.12
N SER A 281 -8.67 -7.08 4.11
CA SER A 281 -7.24 -7.32 3.94
C SER A 281 -6.92 -8.74 3.45
N LYS A 282 -7.62 -9.76 3.97
CA LYS A 282 -7.43 -11.16 3.55
C LYS A 282 -7.99 -11.43 2.15
N LEU A 283 -9.18 -10.91 1.83
CA LEU A 283 -9.78 -11.10 0.51
C LEU A 283 -8.97 -10.37 -0.57
N GLU A 284 -8.44 -9.20 -0.27
CA GLU A 284 -7.56 -8.48 -1.20
C GLU A 284 -6.25 -9.26 -1.43
N ALA A 285 -5.62 -9.80 -0.38
CA ALA A 285 -4.45 -10.67 -0.52
C ALA A 285 -4.74 -11.94 -1.35
N VAL A 286 -5.96 -12.48 -1.29
CA VAL A 286 -6.41 -13.58 -2.16
C VAL A 286 -6.55 -13.12 -3.60
N ARG A 287 -7.17 -11.96 -3.83
CA ARG A 287 -7.37 -11.38 -5.18
C ARG A 287 -6.02 -11.13 -5.87
N GLU A 288 -5.09 -10.51 -5.17
CA GLU A 288 -3.72 -10.27 -5.68
C GLU A 288 -3.01 -11.59 -6.02
N GLN A 289 -3.13 -12.61 -5.17
CA GLN A 289 -2.53 -13.92 -5.42
C GLN A 289 -3.12 -14.60 -6.65
N TYR A 290 -4.45 -14.51 -6.84
CA TYR A 290 -5.10 -15.07 -8.04
C TYR A 290 -4.64 -14.36 -9.31
N ALA A 291 -4.49 -13.04 -9.28
CA ALA A 291 -3.97 -12.27 -10.40
C ALA A 291 -2.51 -12.63 -10.73
N ALA A 292 -1.65 -12.74 -9.70
CA ALA A 292 -0.24 -13.10 -9.87
C ALA A 292 -0.05 -14.53 -10.42
N ASP A 293 -0.91 -15.46 -10.04
CA ASP A 293 -0.83 -16.88 -10.42
C ASP A 293 -1.79 -17.25 -11.56
N GLN A 294 -2.30 -16.29 -12.33
CA GLN A 294 -3.26 -16.53 -13.41
C GLN A 294 -2.74 -17.58 -14.40
N ASP A 295 -1.47 -17.49 -14.79
CA ASP A 295 -0.81 -18.37 -15.76
C ASP A 295 -0.09 -19.57 -15.11
N ARG A 296 -0.08 -19.68 -13.80
CA ARG A 296 0.52 -20.83 -13.10
C ARG A 296 -0.27 -22.10 -13.41
N PRO A 297 0.38 -23.21 -13.84
CA PRO A 297 -0.31 -24.46 -14.13
C PRO A 297 -0.92 -25.08 -12.86
N GLY A 298 -2.02 -25.83 -13.06
CA GLY A 298 -2.76 -26.51 -12.00
C GLY A 298 -3.82 -25.64 -11.32
N ASP A 299 -4.55 -26.24 -10.39
CA ASP A 299 -5.71 -25.65 -9.72
C ASP A 299 -5.36 -24.86 -8.46
N TRP A 300 -4.10 -24.88 -8.04
CA TRP A 300 -3.63 -24.24 -6.82
C TRP A 300 -2.69 -23.08 -7.11
N THR A 301 -2.78 -22.04 -6.29
CA THR A 301 -1.83 -20.93 -6.29
C THR A 301 -0.48 -21.35 -5.72
N GLY A 302 0.53 -20.50 -5.78
CA GLY A 302 1.66 -20.54 -4.86
C GLY A 302 1.22 -20.33 -3.41
N ARG A 303 2.14 -20.53 -2.48
CA ARG A 303 1.89 -20.25 -1.07
C ARG A 303 1.65 -18.76 -0.87
N ASN A 304 0.45 -18.37 -0.45
CA ASN A 304 0.13 -16.99 -0.09
C ASN A 304 0.86 -16.63 1.22
N PRO A 305 1.68 -15.58 1.25
CA PRO A 305 2.46 -15.24 2.45
C PRO A 305 1.62 -14.76 3.63
N ALA A 306 0.54 -14.00 3.36
CA ALA A 306 -0.36 -13.48 4.39
C ALA A 306 -1.18 -14.60 5.04
N LEU A 307 -1.71 -15.53 4.23
CA LEU A 307 -2.53 -16.64 4.71
C LEU A 307 -1.71 -17.90 5.04
N LYS A 308 -0.42 -17.92 4.71
CA LYS A 308 0.53 -19.02 4.95
C LYS A 308 0.08 -20.38 4.37
N ARG A 309 -0.68 -20.37 3.28
CA ARG A 309 -1.22 -21.54 2.59
C ARG A 309 -1.37 -21.34 1.08
N GLU A 310 -1.50 -22.41 0.33
CA GLU A 310 -1.93 -22.39 -1.06
C GLU A 310 -3.45 -22.22 -1.12
N LEU A 311 -3.96 -21.62 -2.19
CA LEU A 311 -5.38 -21.35 -2.40
C LEU A 311 -5.86 -22.06 -3.65
N LEU A 312 -7.07 -22.62 -3.60
CA LEU A 312 -7.73 -23.15 -4.78
C LEU A 312 -8.12 -22.00 -5.70
N LYS A 313 -7.66 -22.04 -6.95
CA LYS A 313 -8.02 -21.02 -7.94
C LYS A 313 -9.51 -21.10 -8.30
N PRO A 314 -10.14 -19.97 -8.63
CA PRO A 314 -11.50 -19.99 -9.14
C PRO A 314 -11.56 -20.77 -10.46
N PRO A 315 -12.70 -21.42 -10.80
CA PRO A 315 -12.88 -22.08 -12.08
C PRO A 315 -12.69 -21.10 -13.25
N LYS A 316 -11.98 -21.51 -14.30
CA LYS A 316 -11.65 -20.67 -15.45
C LYS A 316 -12.85 -20.06 -16.20
N ASP A 317 -14.06 -20.62 -15.99
CA ASP A 317 -15.30 -20.19 -16.68
C ASP A 317 -16.12 -19.12 -15.91
N LYS A 318 -15.69 -18.71 -14.73
CA LYS A 318 -16.39 -17.65 -13.98
C LYS A 318 -15.58 -16.37 -13.99
N GLY A 319 -15.73 -15.64 -15.07
CA GLY A 319 -15.48 -14.21 -15.26
C GLY A 319 -14.34 -13.56 -14.44
N LYS A 320 -13.63 -12.66 -15.09
CA LYS A 320 -12.55 -11.83 -14.55
C LYS A 320 -12.74 -11.49 -13.06
N VAL A 321 -11.83 -11.95 -12.23
CA VAL A 321 -11.63 -11.47 -10.86
C VAL A 321 -11.02 -10.07 -10.91
#